data_607101ee970637333b5d164562ed744b
#
_entry.id   607101ee970637333b5d164562ed744b
#
_cell.length_a   1.000
_cell.length_b   1.000
_cell.length_c   1.000
_cell.angle_alpha   90.00
_cell.angle_beta   90.00
_cell.angle_gamma   90.00
#
_symmetry.space_group_name_H-M   'P 1'
#
loop_
_entity.id
_entity.type
_entity.pdbx_description
1 polymer ?
#
loop_
_entity_poly.entity_id
_entity_poly.type
_entity_poly.pdbx_seq_one_letter_code
_entity_poly.pdbx_strand_id
1 'polypeptide(L)'
;MSYQDLYQQSIEQPEVFWRKKAEIIKWYEFPKTILSQDENGFFRWFAGGKLNTSYLALDAQIEDGRGNQLALIYDSPATNSLRKFTYNELRDEVAFFAGGLKNLGVCK
;
A
#
# COMPACT_ATOMS: atom_id res chain seq x y z
N MET A 1 -15.18 -17.28 -12.16
CA MET A 1 -15.32 -17.41 -10.67
C MET A 1 -16.25 -16.30 -10.24
N SER A 2 -17.39 -16.63 -9.62
CA SER A 2 -18.36 -15.63 -9.16
C SER A 2 -17.87 -14.94 -7.89
N TYR A 3 -18.51 -13.82 -7.51
CA TYR A 3 -18.25 -13.19 -6.22
C TYR A 3 -18.51 -14.16 -5.05
N GLN A 4 -19.58 -14.95 -5.15
CA GLN A 4 -19.95 -15.92 -4.12
C GLN A 4 -18.87 -16.98 -3.91
N ASP A 5 -18.26 -17.50 -5.01
CA ASP A 5 -17.17 -18.48 -4.92
C ASP A 5 -15.94 -17.88 -4.24
N LEU A 6 -15.58 -16.64 -4.58
CA LEU A 6 -14.46 -15.94 -3.96
C LEU A 6 -14.69 -15.69 -2.47
N TYR A 7 -15.91 -15.26 -2.12
CA TYR A 7 -16.30 -15.03 -0.73
C TYR A 7 -16.22 -16.31 0.08
N GLN A 8 -16.81 -17.41 -0.44
CA GLN A 8 -16.78 -18.71 0.23
C GLN A 8 -15.33 -19.20 0.46
N GLN A 9 -14.50 -19.11 -0.57
CA GLN A 9 -13.08 -19.48 -0.46
C GLN A 9 -12.34 -18.63 0.58
N SER A 10 -12.64 -17.33 0.69
CA SER A 10 -11.98 -16.45 1.66
C SER A 10 -12.30 -16.81 3.12
N ILE A 11 -13.44 -17.44 3.37
CA ILE A 11 -13.87 -17.87 4.69
C ILE A 11 -13.40 -19.30 5.01
N GLU A 12 -13.58 -20.23 4.06
CA GLU A 12 -13.26 -21.65 4.29
C GLU A 12 -11.76 -21.94 4.23
N GLN A 13 -11.01 -21.19 3.40
CA GLN A 13 -9.59 -21.38 3.18
C GLN A 13 -8.83 -20.02 3.23
N PRO A 14 -8.88 -19.28 4.34
CA PRO A 14 -8.36 -17.91 4.41
C PRO A 14 -6.86 -17.83 4.09
N GLU A 15 -6.04 -18.74 4.58
CA GLU A 15 -4.60 -18.70 4.30
C GLU A 15 -4.28 -18.88 2.82
N VAL A 16 -4.93 -19.83 2.16
CA VAL A 16 -4.74 -20.09 0.73
C VAL A 16 -5.21 -18.90 -0.10
N PHE A 17 -6.41 -18.41 0.20
CA PHE A 17 -7.01 -17.27 -0.48
C PHE A 17 -6.14 -16.02 -0.37
N TRP A 18 -5.77 -15.63 0.85
CA TRP A 18 -5.00 -14.42 1.09
C TRP A 18 -3.54 -14.53 0.67
N ARG A 19 -2.94 -15.72 0.68
CA ARG A 19 -1.62 -15.95 0.08
C ARG A 19 -1.62 -15.60 -1.40
N LYS A 20 -2.59 -16.13 -2.14
CA LYS A 20 -2.74 -15.84 -3.57
C LYS A 20 -3.00 -14.36 -3.84
N LYS A 21 -3.75 -13.67 -2.97
CA LYS A 21 -3.97 -12.22 -3.10
C LYS A 21 -2.73 -11.42 -2.75
N ALA A 22 -1.95 -11.86 -1.78
CA ALA A 22 -0.68 -11.22 -1.39
C ALA A 22 0.38 -11.25 -2.51
N GLU A 23 0.34 -12.25 -3.41
CA GLU A 23 1.27 -12.34 -4.55
C GLU A 23 1.16 -11.16 -5.54
N ILE A 24 0.04 -10.43 -5.53
CA ILE A 24 -0.17 -9.24 -6.40
C ILE A 24 0.62 -8.03 -5.87
N ILE A 25 0.98 -8.04 -4.59
CA ILE A 25 1.68 -6.93 -3.92
C ILE A 25 3.18 -7.06 -4.14
N LYS A 26 3.86 -5.97 -4.48
CA LYS A 26 5.32 -5.92 -4.60
C LYS A 26 5.95 -5.85 -3.21
N TRP A 27 6.15 -7.00 -2.56
CA TRP A 27 6.84 -7.11 -1.27
C TRP A 27 8.35 -6.97 -1.42
N TYR A 28 9.01 -6.41 -0.42
CA TYR A 28 10.46 -6.54 -0.27
C TYR A 28 10.83 -7.93 0.25
N GLU A 29 10.07 -8.43 1.24
CA GLU A 29 10.13 -9.80 1.72
C GLU A 29 8.71 -10.36 1.79
N PHE A 30 8.46 -11.45 1.06
CA PHE A 30 7.13 -12.08 1.10
C PHE A 30 6.85 -12.67 2.48
N PRO A 31 5.61 -12.58 3.01
CA PRO A 31 5.27 -13.09 4.33
C PRO A 31 5.59 -14.58 4.49
N LYS A 32 6.19 -14.95 5.61
CA LYS A 32 6.42 -16.36 5.96
C LYS A 32 5.13 -17.08 6.30
N THR A 33 4.24 -16.38 7.01
CA THR A 33 2.94 -16.88 7.45
C THR A 33 1.86 -15.87 7.07
N ILE A 34 0.77 -16.35 6.47
CA ILE A 34 -0.33 -15.46 6.05
C ILE A 34 -1.21 -15.08 7.22
N LEU A 35 -1.61 -16.07 8.02
CA LEU A 35 -2.43 -15.89 9.21
C LEU A 35 -1.86 -16.76 10.34
N SER A 36 -1.67 -16.18 11.51
CA SER A 36 -1.26 -16.89 12.72
C SER A 36 -1.94 -16.29 13.94
N GLN A 37 -1.89 -16.98 15.06
CA GLN A 37 -2.24 -16.42 16.38
C GLN A 37 -0.98 -16.28 17.22
N ASP A 38 -0.90 -15.20 17.99
CA ASP A 38 0.15 -15.02 18.98
C ASP A 38 -0.21 -15.75 20.31
N GLU A 39 0.69 -15.69 21.28
CA GLU A 39 0.54 -16.35 22.60
C GLU A 39 -0.69 -15.90 23.37
N ASN A 40 -1.23 -14.72 23.07
CA ASN A 40 -2.43 -14.15 23.67
C ASN A 40 -3.70 -14.43 22.85
N GLY A 41 -3.60 -15.19 21.76
CA GLY A 41 -4.71 -15.53 20.89
C GLY A 41 -5.10 -14.44 19.88
N PHE A 42 -4.32 -13.34 19.75
CA PHE A 42 -4.56 -12.31 18.75
C PHE A 42 -4.09 -12.75 17.37
N PHE A 43 -4.92 -12.50 16.37
CA PHE A 43 -4.57 -12.80 15.00
C PHE A 43 -3.49 -11.84 14.46
N ARG A 44 -2.52 -12.42 13.75
CA ARG A 44 -1.45 -11.71 13.05
C ARG A 44 -1.49 -12.06 11.58
N TRP A 45 -1.61 -11.03 10.75
CA TRP A 45 -1.60 -11.16 9.31
C TRP A 45 -0.22 -10.87 8.74
N PHE A 46 0.16 -11.66 7.71
CA PHE A 46 1.36 -11.45 6.91
C PHE A 46 2.66 -11.36 7.73
N ALA A 47 2.79 -12.23 8.74
CA ALA A 47 3.95 -12.22 9.63
C ALA A 47 5.26 -12.43 8.87
N GLY A 48 6.26 -11.58 9.15
CA GLY A 48 7.56 -11.54 8.50
C GLY A 48 7.55 -10.90 7.12
N GLY A 49 6.40 -10.43 6.62
CA GLY A 49 6.33 -9.66 5.38
C GLY A 49 6.91 -8.26 5.56
N LYS A 50 7.62 -7.76 4.54
CA LYS A 50 8.15 -6.40 4.51
C LYS A 50 7.74 -5.71 3.21
N LEU A 51 7.19 -4.53 3.33
CA LEU A 51 6.82 -3.66 2.22
C LEU A 51 6.95 -2.19 2.60
N ASN A 52 6.93 -1.33 1.60
CA ASN A 52 6.82 0.12 1.79
C ASN A 52 5.55 0.60 1.08
N THR A 53 4.57 1.07 1.85
CA THR A 53 3.29 1.53 1.31
C THR A 53 3.43 2.78 0.43
N SER A 54 4.34 3.69 0.76
CA SER A 54 4.63 4.87 -0.08
C SER A 54 5.20 4.45 -1.43
N TYR A 55 6.17 3.53 -1.45
CA TYR A 55 6.70 2.96 -2.69
C TYR A 55 5.60 2.32 -3.54
N LEU A 56 4.74 1.49 -2.94
CA LEU A 56 3.65 0.83 -3.66
C LEU A 56 2.65 1.82 -4.25
N ALA A 57 2.37 2.89 -3.51
CA ALA A 57 1.40 3.90 -3.93
C ALA A 57 1.92 4.83 -5.03
N LEU A 58 3.22 5.11 -5.07
CA LEU A 58 3.83 6.12 -5.94
C LEU A 58 4.86 5.52 -6.90
N ASP A 59 6.01 5.09 -6.39
CA ASP A 59 7.15 4.66 -7.20
C ASP A 59 6.80 3.46 -8.09
N ALA A 60 6.12 2.46 -7.55
CA ALA A 60 5.69 1.29 -8.31
C ALA A 60 4.73 1.65 -9.45
N GLN A 61 3.88 2.67 -9.27
CA GLN A 61 2.99 3.15 -10.33
C GLN A 61 3.78 3.84 -11.45
N ILE A 62 4.84 4.57 -11.08
CA ILE A 62 5.73 5.23 -12.05
C ILE A 62 6.51 4.18 -12.85
N GLU A 63 7.06 3.17 -12.19
CA GLU A 63 7.75 2.03 -12.82
C GLU A 63 6.84 1.27 -13.79
N ASP A 64 5.54 1.16 -13.46
CA ASP A 64 4.52 0.57 -14.32
C ASP A 64 4.07 1.50 -15.47
N GLY A 65 4.78 2.62 -15.72
CA GLY A 65 4.54 3.55 -16.83
C GLY A 65 3.44 4.58 -16.61
N ARG A 66 2.94 4.73 -15.37
CA ARG A 66 1.84 5.66 -15.04
C ARG A 66 2.31 7.02 -14.52
N GLY A 67 3.60 7.33 -14.60
CA GLY A 67 4.20 8.53 -14.04
C GLY A 67 3.51 9.84 -14.40
N ASN A 68 3.02 9.97 -15.64
CA ASN A 68 2.33 11.18 -16.13
C ASN A 68 0.80 11.15 -15.95
N GLN A 69 0.24 10.07 -15.38
CA GLN A 69 -1.18 10.02 -15.06
C GLN A 69 -1.48 10.82 -13.79
N LEU A 70 -2.70 11.36 -13.70
CA LEU A 70 -3.17 12.01 -12.48
C LEU A 70 -3.28 11.00 -11.34
N ALA A 71 -2.57 11.30 -10.24
CA ALA A 71 -2.58 10.52 -9.01
C ALA A 71 -3.48 11.11 -7.95
N LEU A 72 -3.56 12.46 -7.88
CA LEU A 72 -4.32 13.17 -6.86
C LEU A 72 -4.95 14.43 -7.45
N ILE A 73 -6.22 14.65 -7.11
CA ILE A 73 -6.91 15.92 -7.32
C ILE A 73 -7.33 16.43 -5.95
N TYR A 74 -6.80 17.59 -5.58
CA TYR A 74 -7.20 18.31 -4.38
C TYR A 74 -8.13 19.45 -4.78
N ASP A 75 -9.33 19.44 -4.23
CA ASP A 75 -10.32 20.51 -4.43
C ASP A 75 -10.78 21.01 -3.06
N SER A 76 -10.59 22.29 -2.81
CA SER A 76 -10.92 22.92 -1.52
C SER A 76 -11.80 24.14 -1.72
N PRO A 77 -13.10 24.03 -1.46
CA PRO A 77 -13.99 25.19 -1.45
C PRO A 77 -13.60 26.25 -0.41
N ALA A 78 -13.03 25.82 0.72
CA ALA A 78 -12.63 26.73 1.80
C ALA A 78 -11.51 27.69 1.39
N THR A 79 -10.58 27.25 0.55
CA THR A 79 -9.46 28.05 0.03
C THR A 79 -9.65 28.46 -1.42
N ASN A 80 -10.77 28.07 -2.04
CA ASN A 80 -11.06 28.25 -3.46
C ASN A 80 -9.89 27.82 -4.35
N SER A 81 -9.31 26.65 -4.04
CA SER A 81 -8.14 26.13 -4.74
C SER A 81 -8.38 24.75 -5.29
N LEU A 82 -7.93 24.54 -6.53
CA LEU A 82 -7.89 23.25 -7.21
C LEU A 82 -6.43 22.94 -7.57
N ARG A 83 -5.90 21.82 -7.06
CA ARG A 83 -4.56 21.32 -7.41
C ARG A 83 -4.66 19.91 -7.98
N LYS A 84 -3.85 19.63 -8.98
CA LYS A 84 -3.75 18.33 -9.62
C LYS A 84 -2.28 17.89 -9.59
N PHE A 85 -2.06 16.62 -9.28
CA PHE A 85 -0.73 16.04 -9.23
C PHE A 85 -0.70 14.77 -10.06
N THR A 86 0.29 14.64 -10.92
CA THR A 86 0.68 13.36 -11.52
C THR A 86 1.39 12.49 -10.48
N TYR A 87 1.60 11.19 -10.79
CA TYR A 87 2.39 10.32 -9.90
C TYR A 87 3.82 10.83 -9.73
N ASN A 88 4.46 11.35 -10.78
CA ASN A 88 5.79 11.93 -10.69
C ASN A 88 5.82 13.12 -9.73
N GLU A 89 4.93 14.10 -9.92
CA GLU A 89 4.86 15.30 -9.08
C GLU A 89 4.53 14.94 -7.63
N LEU A 90 3.59 14.02 -7.40
CA LEU A 90 3.22 13.62 -6.04
C LEU A 90 4.36 12.88 -5.33
N ARG A 91 5.11 12.03 -6.03
CA ARG A 91 6.32 11.38 -5.48
C ARG A 91 7.35 12.41 -5.04
N ASP A 92 7.60 13.44 -5.87
CA ASP A 92 8.60 14.45 -5.57
C ASP A 92 8.19 15.31 -4.35
N GLU A 93 6.90 15.67 -4.23
CA GLU A 93 6.35 16.35 -3.06
C GLU A 93 6.48 15.50 -1.78
N VAL A 94 6.16 14.20 -1.86
CA VAL A 94 6.29 13.26 -0.74
C VAL A 94 7.75 13.08 -0.33
N ALA A 95 8.68 12.98 -1.28
CA ALA A 95 10.12 12.88 -0.99
C ALA A 95 10.64 14.15 -0.31
N PHE A 96 10.21 15.32 -0.77
CA PHE A 96 10.58 16.60 -0.14
C PHE A 96 10.05 16.68 1.30
N PHE A 97 8.80 16.33 1.53
CA PHE A 97 8.19 16.32 2.86
C PHE A 97 8.89 15.31 3.81
N ALA A 98 9.19 14.10 3.30
CA ALA A 98 9.93 13.10 4.06
C ALA A 98 11.33 13.58 4.47
N GLY A 99 12.03 14.33 3.59
CA GLY A 99 13.29 14.98 3.90
C GLY A 99 13.15 16.00 5.03
N GLY A 100 12.09 16.81 5.02
CA GLY A 100 11.77 17.75 6.09
C GLY A 100 11.55 17.05 7.45
N LEU A 101 10.75 15.97 7.46
CA LEU A 101 10.54 15.17 8.67
C LEU A 101 11.83 14.57 9.21
N LYS A 102 12.69 14.05 8.33
CA LYS A 102 13.99 13.50 8.72
C LYS A 102 14.88 14.57 9.38
N ASN A 103 14.90 15.79 8.85
CA ASN A 103 15.64 16.90 9.44
C ASN A 103 15.11 17.31 10.82
N LEU A 104 13.82 17.05 11.11
CA LEU A 104 13.21 17.25 12.42
C LEU A 104 13.43 16.07 13.38
N GLY A 105 14.21 15.06 12.99
CA GLY A 105 14.53 13.90 13.82
C GLY A 105 13.49 12.77 13.78
N VAL A 106 12.49 12.82 12.88
CA VAL A 106 11.56 11.71 12.69
C VAL A 106 12.28 10.56 12.01
N CYS A 107 12.34 9.42 12.66
CA CYS A 107 12.94 8.19 12.18
C CYS A 107 11.96 7.00 12.33
N LYS A 108 12.35 5.84 11.78
CA LYS A 108 11.54 4.62 11.82
C LYS A 108 11.67 3.93 13.18
#